data_6044bccc61242b6146c095dc4923e8ed
#
_entry.id   6044bccc61242b6146c095dc4923e8ed
#
_cell.length_a   1.000
_cell.length_b   1.000
_cell.length_c   1.000
_cell.angle_alpha   90.00
_cell.angle_beta   90.00
_cell.angle_gamma   90.00
#
_symmetry.space_group_name_H-M   'P 1'
#
loop_
_entity.id
_entity.type
_entity.pdbx_description
1 polymer ?
#
loop_
_entity_poly.entity_id
_entity_poly.type
_entity_poly.pdbx_seq_one_letter_code
_entity_poly.pdbx_strand_id
1 'polypeptide(L)'
;LLSQHLVPVGDGRDGGLIRAQKLKLLDNQDSSVEHDVGQVGDIVSIDPSVVKALQDDAFIPVVSQIGFGLQNESYNINADVVASKLATVLQAEKLLMLTNIPGVLDKNKELLPELTTREIDALIADGTISGGMIPKIAGALDAAKSGVNAVHIIDGRVAHAMLLEILTEQAFGTMIRSH
;
A
#
# COMPACT_ATOMS: atom_id res chain seq x y z
N LEU A 1 -6.49 30.50 -3.59
CA LEU A 1 -6.22 29.26 -2.83
C LEU A 1 -7.57 28.58 -2.62
N LEU A 2 -7.91 27.61 -3.47
CA LEU A 2 -9.06 26.73 -3.27
C LEU A 2 -8.79 25.94 -1.99
N SER A 3 -9.61 26.12 -0.97
CA SER A 3 -9.57 25.28 0.23
C SER A 3 -10.05 23.89 -0.17
N GLN A 4 -9.08 22.97 -0.41
CA GLN A 4 -9.44 21.56 -0.59
C GLN A 4 -9.97 21.02 0.73
N HIS A 5 -11.15 20.42 0.71
CA HIS A 5 -11.75 19.81 1.88
C HIS A 5 -11.40 18.32 1.92
N LEU A 6 -10.89 17.87 3.06
CA LEU A 6 -10.74 16.45 3.35
C LEU A 6 -12.12 15.84 3.54
N VAL A 7 -12.46 14.83 2.75
CA VAL A 7 -13.71 14.10 2.90
C VAL A 7 -13.39 12.66 3.30
N PRO A 8 -13.81 12.23 4.50
CA PRO A 8 -13.70 10.83 4.85
C PRO A 8 -14.65 10.03 3.94
N VAL A 9 -14.09 9.17 3.14
CA VAL A 9 -14.80 8.09 2.50
C VAL A 9 -14.82 6.97 3.52
N GLY A 10 -15.95 6.78 4.18
CA GLY A 10 -16.08 5.99 5.40
C GLY A 10 -15.56 4.57 5.30
N ASP A 11 -16.45 3.63 5.42
CA ASP A 11 -16.11 2.23 5.19
C ASP A 11 -16.37 1.87 3.71
N GLY A 12 -15.82 0.77 3.23
CA GLY A 12 -15.96 0.34 1.83
C GLY A 12 -17.43 0.15 1.33
N ARG A 13 -18.43 0.52 2.15
CA ARG A 13 -19.85 0.56 1.75
C ARG A 13 -20.14 1.76 0.87
N ASP A 14 -19.41 2.86 1.03
CA ASP A 14 -19.59 4.04 0.22
C ASP A 14 -19.38 3.72 -1.26
N GLY A 15 -20.48 3.58 -2.01
CA GLY A 15 -20.46 3.19 -3.41
C GLY A 15 -19.88 1.78 -3.70
N GLY A 16 -19.65 0.95 -2.68
CA GLY A 16 -19.03 -0.36 -2.86
C GLY A 16 -17.52 -0.30 -3.14
N LEU A 17 -16.85 0.75 -2.65
CA LEU A 17 -15.45 1.04 -2.94
C LEU A 17 -14.53 -0.17 -2.74
N ILE A 18 -14.61 -0.89 -1.61
CA ILE A 18 -13.76 -2.04 -1.31
C ILE A 18 -14.61 -3.28 -1.09
N ARG A 19 -14.60 -4.20 -2.03
CA ARG A 19 -15.17 -5.53 -1.86
C ARG A 19 -14.13 -6.48 -1.34
N ALA A 20 -14.49 -7.21 -0.28
CA ALA A 20 -13.61 -8.11 0.44
C ALA A 20 -14.25 -9.48 0.70
N GLN A 21 -13.43 -10.45 0.98
CA GLN A 21 -13.80 -11.76 1.50
C GLN A 21 -12.98 -12.08 2.71
N LYS A 22 -13.42 -13.04 3.54
CA LYS A 22 -12.65 -13.49 4.70
C LYS A 22 -11.29 -14.01 4.27
N LEU A 23 -10.22 -13.51 4.90
CA LEU A 23 -8.87 -14.02 4.66
C LEU A 23 -8.76 -15.44 5.19
N LYS A 24 -8.29 -16.36 4.35
CA LYS A 24 -8.00 -17.75 4.70
C LYS A 24 -6.51 -17.92 4.86
N LEU A 25 -6.07 -18.17 6.08
CA LEU A 25 -4.70 -18.55 6.35
C LEU A 25 -4.59 -20.07 6.50
N LEU A 26 -3.88 -20.68 5.56
CA LEU A 26 -3.57 -22.10 5.63
C LEU A 26 -2.34 -22.33 6.51
N ASP A 27 -2.32 -23.41 7.24
CA ASP A 27 -1.14 -23.80 8.01
C ASP A 27 0.04 -24.14 7.06
N ASN A 28 1.25 -23.71 7.45
CA ASN A 28 2.46 -23.93 6.62
C ASN A 28 2.90 -25.40 6.57
N GLN A 29 2.47 -26.24 7.52
CA GLN A 29 2.84 -27.65 7.59
C GLN A 29 1.72 -28.57 7.08
N ASP A 30 0.46 -28.11 7.20
CA ASP A 30 -0.72 -28.84 6.76
C ASP A 30 -1.72 -27.89 6.11
N SER A 31 -1.73 -27.85 4.79
CA SER A 31 -2.63 -26.98 4.01
C SER A 31 -4.14 -27.35 4.14
N SER A 32 -4.47 -28.43 4.83
CA SER A 32 -5.86 -28.77 5.17
C SER A 32 -6.37 -28.03 6.42
N VAL A 33 -5.46 -27.44 7.19
CA VAL A 33 -5.78 -26.67 8.41
C VAL A 33 -5.91 -25.18 8.06
N GLU A 34 -7.11 -24.64 8.25
CA GLU A 34 -7.40 -23.21 8.08
C GLU A 34 -7.42 -22.53 9.46
N HIS A 35 -6.60 -21.49 9.63
CA HIS A 35 -6.60 -20.70 10.85
C HIS A 35 -7.63 -19.57 10.75
N ASP A 36 -8.53 -19.49 11.72
CA ASP A 36 -9.48 -18.37 11.82
C ASP A 36 -8.77 -17.14 12.41
N VAL A 37 -8.58 -16.15 11.57
CA VAL A 37 -7.98 -14.84 11.93
C VAL A 37 -9.02 -13.79 12.27
N GLY A 38 -10.25 -14.17 12.51
CA GLY A 38 -11.37 -13.27 12.84
C GLY A 38 -11.86 -12.50 11.62
N GLN A 39 -12.19 -11.22 11.81
CA GLN A 39 -12.73 -10.35 10.77
C GLN A 39 -11.60 -9.68 9.92
N VAL A 40 -10.64 -10.47 9.51
CA VAL A 40 -9.58 -10.05 8.58
C VAL A 40 -9.99 -10.43 7.17
N GLY A 41 -9.82 -9.50 6.23
CA GLY A 41 -10.23 -9.67 4.84
C GLY A 41 -9.11 -9.60 3.85
N ASP A 42 -9.39 -10.18 2.69
CA ASP A 42 -8.64 -10.00 1.46
C ASP A 42 -9.48 -9.25 0.44
N ILE A 43 -8.84 -8.44 -0.42
CA ILE A 43 -9.52 -7.61 -1.41
C ILE A 43 -9.95 -8.46 -2.59
N VAL A 44 -11.25 -8.45 -2.89
CA VAL A 44 -11.82 -9.05 -4.09
C VAL A 44 -11.78 -8.07 -5.25
N SER A 45 -12.21 -6.82 -5.01
CA SER A 45 -12.20 -5.76 -6.01
C SER A 45 -12.26 -4.39 -5.35
N ILE A 46 -11.77 -3.36 -6.08
CA ILE A 46 -11.92 -1.95 -5.74
C ILE A 46 -12.64 -1.26 -6.90
N ASP A 47 -13.72 -0.52 -6.58
CA ASP A 47 -14.40 0.36 -7.53
C ASP A 47 -13.98 1.81 -7.26
N PRO A 48 -13.17 2.44 -8.13
CA PRO A 48 -12.65 3.78 -7.90
C PRO A 48 -13.68 4.90 -8.13
N SER A 49 -14.92 4.60 -8.51
CA SER A 49 -15.91 5.58 -8.96
C SER A 49 -16.15 6.69 -7.92
N VAL A 50 -16.31 6.31 -6.64
CA VAL A 50 -16.51 7.28 -5.55
C VAL A 50 -15.30 8.19 -5.36
N VAL A 51 -14.10 7.62 -5.39
CA VAL A 51 -12.85 8.39 -5.26
C VAL A 51 -12.72 9.39 -6.41
N LYS A 52 -12.95 8.94 -7.66
CA LYS A 52 -12.89 9.80 -8.85
C LYS A 52 -13.92 10.92 -8.79
N ALA A 53 -15.17 10.63 -8.44
CA ALA A 53 -16.21 11.66 -8.30
C ALA A 53 -15.84 12.75 -7.29
N LEU A 54 -15.27 12.36 -6.14
CA LEU A 54 -14.81 13.33 -5.15
C LEU A 54 -13.61 14.16 -5.66
N GLN A 55 -12.70 13.55 -6.39
CA GLN A 55 -11.55 14.25 -6.98
C GLN A 55 -11.98 15.23 -8.07
N ASP A 56 -12.96 14.88 -8.89
CA ASP A 56 -13.52 15.75 -9.93
C ASP A 56 -14.15 17.03 -9.31
N ASP A 57 -14.71 16.92 -8.10
CA ASP A 57 -15.21 18.04 -7.31
C ASP A 57 -14.13 18.71 -6.43
N ALA A 58 -12.85 18.43 -6.67
CA ALA A 58 -11.70 18.98 -5.94
C ALA A 58 -11.65 18.64 -4.44
N PHE A 59 -12.26 17.54 -4.00
CA PHE A 59 -12.09 16.99 -2.66
C PHE A 59 -10.86 16.10 -2.56
N ILE A 60 -10.33 15.95 -1.36
CA ILE A 60 -9.28 14.97 -1.04
C ILE A 60 -9.95 13.80 -0.30
N PRO A 61 -10.13 12.63 -0.96
CA PRO A 61 -10.74 11.47 -0.31
C PRO A 61 -9.79 10.87 0.75
N VAL A 62 -10.33 10.57 1.93
CA VAL A 62 -9.61 9.85 2.99
C VAL A 62 -10.30 8.49 3.17
N VAL A 63 -9.64 7.42 2.75
CA VAL A 63 -10.19 6.06 2.69
C VAL A 63 -9.72 5.24 3.88
N SER A 64 -10.65 4.56 4.57
CA SER A 64 -10.31 3.58 5.59
C SER A 64 -10.07 2.20 4.97
N GLN A 65 -9.29 1.36 5.65
CA GLN A 65 -8.94 0.00 5.21
C GLN A 65 -10.00 -1.06 5.60
N ILE A 66 -11.28 -0.71 5.46
CA ILE A 66 -12.40 -1.62 5.76
C ILE A 66 -13.09 -2.00 4.46
N GLY A 67 -13.15 -3.31 4.20
CA GLY A 67 -13.87 -3.86 3.06
C GLY A 67 -15.16 -4.58 3.47
N PHE A 68 -16.03 -4.83 2.48
CA PHE A 68 -17.33 -5.47 2.67
C PHE A 68 -17.48 -6.73 1.85
N GLY A 69 -17.96 -7.77 2.51
CA GLY A 69 -18.37 -9.02 1.89
C GLY A 69 -19.76 -8.96 1.25
N LEU A 70 -20.13 -10.06 0.62
CA LEU A 70 -21.41 -10.17 -0.10
C LEU A 70 -22.64 -10.15 0.81
N GLN A 71 -22.50 -10.50 2.09
CA GLN A 71 -23.58 -10.51 3.08
C GLN A 71 -23.51 -9.29 4.02
N ASN A 72 -22.81 -8.22 3.60
CA ASN A 72 -22.57 -6.98 4.36
C ASN A 72 -21.69 -7.16 5.61
N GLU A 73 -20.96 -8.25 5.73
CA GLU A 73 -19.95 -8.39 6.78
C GLU A 73 -18.78 -7.43 6.51
N SER A 74 -18.21 -6.90 7.61
CA SER A 74 -17.07 -5.98 7.55
C SER A 74 -15.78 -6.73 7.79
N TYR A 75 -14.75 -6.40 7.02
CA TYR A 75 -13.41 -6.96 7.16
C TYR A 75 -12.38 -5.87 7.32
N ASN A 76 -11.50 -6.03 8.32
CA ASN A 76 -10.30 -5.23 8.44
C ASN A 76 -9.25 -5.76 7.46
N ILE A 77 -8.68 -4.88 6.64
CA ILE A 77 -7.68 -5.24 5.62
C ILE A 77 -6.38 -4.52 5.96
N ASN A 78 -5.25 -5.11 5.61
CA ASN A 78 -3.96 -4.44 5.76
C ASN A 78 -3.95 -3.14 4.94
N ALA A 79 -3.60 -2.02 5.60
CA ALA A 79 -3.62 -0.69 4.99
C ALA A 79 -2.67 -0.57 3.79
N ASP A 80 -1.49 -1.22 3.84
CA ASP A 80 -0.53 -1.21 2.74
C ASP A 80 -1.10 -1.93 1.51
N VAL A 81 -1.86 -3.01 1.73
CA VAL A 81 -2.54 -3.74 0.65
C VAL A 81 -3.64 -2.89 0.02
N VAL A 82 -4.46 -2.21 0.84
CA VAL A 82 -5.52 -1.31 0.33
C VAL A 82 -4.90 -0.17 -0.46
N ALA A 83 -3.87 0.49 0.09
CA ALA A 83 -3.20 1.62 -0.57
C ALA A 83 -2.59 1.19 -1.91
N SER A 84 -1.91 0.06 -1.96
CA SER A 84 -1.30 -0.47 -3.18
C SER A 84 -2.33 -0.81 -4.26
N LYS A 85 -3.41 -1.50 -3.90
CA LYS A 85 -4.49 -1.85 -4.83
C LYS A 85 -5.26 -0.62 -5.30
N LEU A 86 -5.53 0.34 -4.40
CA LEU A 86 -6.20 1.60 -4.75
C LEU A 86 -5.34 2.42 -5.71
N ALA A 87 -4.04 2.57 -5.43
CA ALA A 87 -3.11 3.26 -6.31
C ALA A 87 -3.06 2.64 -7.71
N THR A 88 -3.05 1.30 -7.80
CA THR A 88 -3.08 0.56 -9.07
C THR A 88 -4.36 0.84 -9.86
N VAL A 89 -5.53 0.74 -9.21
CA VAL A 89 -6.84 0.93 -9.89
C VAL A 89 -7.06 2.38 -10.30
N LEU A 90 -6.54 3.34 -9.53
CA LEU A 90 -6.56 4.77 -9.87
C LEU A 90 -5.51 5.15 -10.91
N GLN A 91 -4.59 4.25 -11.25
CA GLN A 91 -3.42 4.54 -12.08
C GLN A 91 -2.63 5.74 -11.52
N ALA A 92 -2.38 5.70 -10.21
CA ALA A 92 -1.71 6.78 -9.51
C ALA A 92 -0.29 6.99 -10.05
N GLU A 93 0.11 8.25 -10.19
CA GLU A 93 1.47 8.59 -10.59
C GLU A 93 2.47 8.22 -9.49
N LYS A 94 2.08 8.43 -8.23
CA LYS A 94 2.91 8.13 -7.06
C LYS A 94 2.09 7.48 -5.95
N LEU A 95 2.72 6.55 -5.25
CA LEU A 95 2.24 5.98 -3.99
C LEU A 95 3.29 6.26 -2.90
N LEU A 96 2.88 6.93 -1.82
CA LEU A 96 3.74 7.15 -0.67
C LEU A 96 3.28 6.27 0.49
N MET A 97 4.14 5.36 0.91
CA MET A 97 3.88 4.42 2.02
C MET A 97 4.68 4.88 3.25
N LEU A 98 3.98 5.40 4.25
CA LEU A 98 4.59 5.79 5.51
C LEU A 98 4.64 4.58 6.42
N THR A 99 5.84 4.12 6.73
CA THR A 99 6.09 2.91 7.50
C THR A 99 6.93 3.20 8.74
N ASN A 100 7.32 2.16 9.46
CA ASN A 100 8.24 2.25 10.60
C ASN A 100 9.66 1.79 10.26
N ILE A 101 10.03 1.81 8.98
CA ILE A 101 11.38 1.53 8.49
C ILE A 101 11.89 2.72 7.66
N PRO A 102 13.20 2.99 7.65
CA PRO A 102 13.77 4.11 6.90
C PRO A 102 13.67 3.94 5.37
N GLY A 103 13.40 2.76 4.89
CA GLY A 103 13.42 2.35 3.50
C GLY A 103 14.09 0.99 3.35
N VAL A 104 14.56 0.66 2.16
CA VAL A 104 15.33 -0.56 1.87
C VAL A 104 16.79 -0.30 2.20
N LEU A 105 17.38 -1.17 2.99
CA LEU A 105 18.79 -1.10 3.38
C LEU A 105 19.58 -2.20 2.67
N ASP A 106 20.83 -1.89 2.32
CA ASP A 106 21.79 -2.86 1.85
C ASP A 106 22.35 -3.75 2.99
N LYS A 107 23.30 -4.64 2.66
CA LYS A 107 23.98 -5.53 3.64
C LYS A 107 24.81 -4.77 4.68
N ASN A 108 25.22 -3.54 4.37
CA ASN A 108 25.96 -2.64 5.27
C ASN A 108 25.03 -1.77 6.12
N LYS A 109 23.69 -1.91 5.97
CA LYS A 109 22.65 -1.09 6.58
C LYS A 109 22.64 0.37 6.06
N GLU A 110 23.14 0.59 4.87
CA GLU A 110 23.02 1.86 4.16
C GLU A 110 21.72 1.92 3.39
N LEU A 111 21.07 3.09 3.39
CA LEU A 111 19.80 3.29 2.68
C LEU A 111 20.03 3.25 1.17
N LEU A 112 19.20 2.49 0.48
CA LEU A 112 19.13 2.46 -0.97
C LEU A 112 18.03 3.44 -1.43
N PRO A 113 18.39 4.63 -1.93
CA PRO A 113 17.41 5.70 -2.16
C PRO A 113 16.50 5.45 -3.37
N GLU A 114 16.99 4.71 -4.34
CA GLU A 114 16.24 4.37 -5.56
C GLU A 114 16.52 2.94 -5.98
N LEU A 115 15.48 2.21 -6.33
CA LEU A 115 15.54 0.82 -6.79
C LEU A 115 14.51 0.59 -7.90
N THR A 116 14.90 -0.25 -8.84
CA THR A 116 13.95 -0.83 -9.80
C THR A 116 13.29 -2.09 -9.21
N THR A 117 12.16 -2.50 -9.78
CA THR A 117 11.50 -3.74 -9.38
C THR A 117 12.42 -4.95 -9.53
N ARG A 118 13.31 -4.96 -10.55
CA ARG A 118 14.28 -6.04 -10.78
C ARG A 118 15.37 -6.09 -9.72
N GLU A 119 15.86 -4.94 -9.28
CA GLU A 119 16.85 -4.86 -8.21
C GLU A 119 16.28 -5.35 -6.89
N ILE A 120 15.02 -5.03 -6.58
CA ILE A 120 14.35 -5.57 -5.39
C ILE A 120 14.23 -7.10 -5.47
N ASP A 121 13.81 -7.65 -6.62
CA ASP A 121 13.74 -9.10 -6.80
C ASP A 121 15.12 -9.76 -6.59
N ALA A 122 16.21 -9.13 -7.07
CA ALA A 122 17.57 -9.60 -6.84
C ALA A 122 18.00 -9.52 -5.36
N LEU A 123 17.64 -8.43 -4.65
CA LEU A 123 17.93 -8.26 -3.23
C LEU A 123 17.14 -9.24 -2.34
N ILE A 124 15.95 -9.66 -2.78
CA ILE A 124 15.20 -10.75 -2.14
C ILE A 124 15.90 -12.09 -2.39
N ALA A 125 16.31 -12.36 -3.64
CA ALA A 125 16.93 -13.61 -4.02
C ALA A 125 18.30 -13.83 -3.34
N ASP A 126 19.07 -12.74 -3.10
CA ASP A 126 20.37 -12.80 -2.43
C ASP A 126 20.30 -12.71 -0.89
N GLY A 127 19.07 -12.60 -0.34
CA GLY A 127 18.80 -12.57 1.09
C GLY A 127 19.05 -11.22 1.78
N THR A 128 19.39 -10.16 1.05
CA THR A 128 19.54 -8.80 1.59
C THR A 128 18.18 -8.31 2.13
N ILE A 129 17.11 -8.49 1.36
CA ILE A 129 15.74 -8.29 1.81
C ILE A 129 15.21 -9.64 2.30
N SER A 130 14.98 -9.76 3.61
CA SER A 130 14.55 -11.01 4.23
C SER A 130 13.61 -10.81 5.42
N GLY A 131 12.99 -11.88 5.90
CA GLY A 131 12.17 -11.90 7.11
C GLY A 131 11.02 -10.88 7.07
N GLY A 132 10.87 -10.10 8.13
CA GLY A 132 9.80 -9.12 8.29
C GLY A 132 9.84 -7.92 7.32
N MET A 133 10.91 -7.75 6.54
CA MET A 133 11.01 -6.72 5.50
C MET A 133 10.23 -7.11 4.23
N ILE A 134 10.21 -8.40 3.88
CA ILE A 134 9.53 -8.90 2.69
C ILE A 134 8.06 -8.46 2.63
N PRO A 135 7.19 -8.72 3.65
CA PRO A 135 5.79 -8.32 3.58
C PRO A 135 5.58 -6.80 3.49
N LYS A 136 6.52 -5.98 4.04
CA LYS A 136 6.44 -4.52 3.95
C LYS A 136 6.74 -4.00 2.54
N ILE A 137 7.65 -4.67 1.84
CA ILE A 137 8.05 -4.29 0.48
C ILE A 137 7.12 -4.92 -0.56
N ALA A 138 6.50 -6.06 -0.26
CA ALA A 138 5.65 -6.79 -1.21
C ALA A 138 4.54 -5.93 -1.80
N GLY A 139 3.83 -5.15 -0.96
CA GLY A 139 2.78 -4.25 -1.44
C GLY A 139 3.31 -3.14 -2.35
N ALA A 140 4.46 -2.55 -1.99
CA ALA A 140 5.12 -1.52 -2.80
C ALA A 140 5.59 -2.09 -4.15
N LEU A 141 6.18 -3.28 -4.12
CA LEU A 141 6.65 -3.98 -5.31
C LEU A 141 5.48 -4.38 -6.24
N ASP A 142 4.37 -4.87 -5.66
CA ASP A 142 3.16 -5.22 -6.42
C ASP A 142 2.56 -3.98 -7.10
N ALA A 143 2.46 -2.85 -6.40
CA ALA A 143 1.98 -1.60 -6.97
C ALA A 143 2.87 -1.10 -8.12
N ALA A 144 4.21 -1.13 -7.95
CA ALA A 144 5.14 -0.73 -9.00
C ALA A 144 5.06 -1.66 -10.22
N LYS A 145 5.00 -2.99 -10.02
CA LYS A 145 4.82 -3.97 -11.09
C LYS A 145 3.46 -3.86 -11.79
N SER A 146 2.44 -3.32 -11.09
CA SER A 146 1.08 -3.13 -11.61
C SER A 146 0.87 -1.77 -12.29
N GLY A 147 1.94 -0.96 -12.50
CA GLY A 147 1.90 0.24 -13.32
C GLY A 147 1.87 1.56 -12.57
N VAL A 148 2.00 1.57 -11.24
CA VAL A 148 2.27 2.81 -10.49
C VAL A 148 3.70 3.27 -10.81
N ASN A 149 3.87 4.51 -11.32
CA ASN A 149 5.17 4.96 -11.84
C ASN A 149 6.27 5.01 -10.79
N ALA A 150 5.94 5.48 -9.59
CA ALA A 150 6.87 5.54 -8.47
C ALA A 150 6.18 5.19 -7.14
N VAL A 151 6.78 4.30 -6.38
CA VAL A 151 6.33 3.94 -5.02
C VAL A 151 7.42 4.31 -4.04
N HIS A 152 7.10 5.14 -3.05
CA HIS A 152 8.03 5.61 -2.05
C HIS A 152 7.75 4.93 -0.71
N ILE A 153 8.77 4.32 -0.12
CA ILE A 153 8.73 3.78 1.25
C ILE A 153 9.47 4.75 2.15
N ILE A 154 8.77 5.39 3.08
CA ILE A 154 9.29 6.48 3.91
C ILE A 154 9.09 6.16 5.39
N ASP A 155 10.03 6.60 6.23
CA ASP A 155 9.87 6.49 7.69
C ASP A 155 8.86 7.53 8.20
N GLY A 156 7.65 7.09 8.49
CA GLY A 156 6.57 7.94 9.02
C GLY A 156 6.82 8.48 10.43
N ARG A 157 7.89 8.06 11.12
CA ARG A 157 8.29 8.59 12.43
C ARG A 157 9.12 9.88 12.31
N VAL A 158 9.64 10.16 11.13
CA VAL A 158 10.37 11.40 10.83
C VAL A 158 9.37 12.54 10.67
N ALA A 159 9.56 13.63 11.41
CA ALA A 159 8.69 14.80 11.30
C ALA A 159 8.71 15.35 9.86
N HIS A 160 7.52 15.56 9.28
CA HIS A 160 7.35 16.07 7.92
C HIS A 160 7.96 15.20 6.81
N ALA A 161 8.22 13.91 7.06
CA ALA A 161 8.86 12.99 6.11
C ALA A 161 8.26 13.05 4.70
N MET A 162 6.94 13.09 4.59
CA MET A 162 6.24 13.18 3.30
C MET A 162 6.56 14.48 2.54
N LEU A 163 6.61 15.62 3.24
CA LEU A 163 6.96 16.90 2.60
C LEU A 163 8.43 16.93 2.20
N LEU A 164 9.30 16.40 3.02
CA LEU A 164 10.73 16.29 2.73
C LEU A 164 10.96 15.43 1.47
N GLU A 165 10.31 14.28 1.38
CA GLU A 165 10.43 13.38 0.22
C GLU A 165 9.90 13.99 -1.08
N ILE A 166 8.81 14.78 -1.01
CA ILE A 166 8.18 15.35 -2.22
C ILE A 166 8.85 16.66 -2.66
N LEU A 167 9.27 17.49 -1.71
CA LEU A 167 9.67 18.87 -1.97
C LEU A 167 11.19 19.10 -1.96
N THR A 168 11.99 18.09 -1.64
CA THR A 168 13.46 18.20 -1.61
C THR A 168 14.09 17.17 -2.55
N GLU A 169 15.34 17.42 -2.94
CA GLU A 169 16.15 16.48 -3.74
C GLU A 169 16.80 15.41 -2.88
N GLN A 170 16.75 15.54 -1.56
CA GLN A 170 17.31 14.58 -0.62
C GLN A 170 16.33 13.42 -0.42
N ALA A 171 16.78 12.20 -0.66
CA ALA A 171 15.99 11.01 -0.38
C ALA A 171 15.83 10.78 1.13
N PHE A 172 14.59 10.70 1.60
CA PHE A 172 14.23 10.37 2.99
C PHE A 172 13.70 8.94 3.12
N GLY A 173 13.69 8.20 2.02
CA GLY A 173 13.21 6.83 1.94
C GLY A 173 13.77 6.10 0.72
N THR A 174 13.10 5.04 0.30
CA THR A 174 13.40 4.32 -0.93
C THR A 174 12.31 4.53 -1.95
N MET A 175 12.66 5.03 -3.13
CA MET A 175 11.78 5.09 -4.27
C MET A 175 11.93 3.83 -5.12
N ILE A 176 10.82 3.18 -5.43
CA ILE A 176 10.76 2.01 -6.31
C ILE A 176 10.13 2.44 -7.63
N ARG A 177 10.85 2.22 -8.73
CA ARG A 177 10.36 2.47 -10.09
C ARG A 177 9.98 1.17 -10.79
N SER A 178 8.99 1.24 -11.67
CA SER A 178 8.55 0.10 -12.49
C SER A 178 9.60 -0.31 -13.54
N HIS A 179 10.48 0.59 -13.95
CA HIS A 179 11.50 0.39 -15.00
C HIS A 179 12.85 0.92 -14.55
#